data_315a0379c209591aab7f24ab65a741d3
#
_entry.id   315a0379c209591aab7f24ab65a741d3
#
_cell.length_a   1.000
_cell.length_b   1.000
_cell.length_c   1.000
_cell.angle_alpha   90.00
_cell.angle_beta   90.00
_cell.angle_gamma   90.00
#
_symmetry.space_group_name_H-M   'P 1'
#
loop_
_entity.id
_entity.type
_entity.pdbx_description
1 polymer ?
#
loop_
_entity_poly.entity_id
_entity_poly.type
_entity_poly.pdbx_seq_one_letter_code
_entity_poly.pdbx_strand_id
1 'polypeptide(L)'
;EKMPQTGMTQEAVTPAGLLAMAVQSGADMEKLEKLMDMQDRWEANEARKAFVSAMAAFKADPPELFKDKHVHYETSKGETDYRHASLGNISGAISEALGKHGLSHRWITEQIDGGSIKVTCVITHELGHSESTPLQSGADQSGGKNNIQAIGSTISYLQRYTLLSATGMAVKYMDHDGRTADTVE
;
A
#
# COMPACT_ATOMS: atom_id res chain seq x y z
N GLU A 1 -32.26 -45.43 25.39
CA GLU A 1 -32.86 -44.24 24.76
C GLU A 1 -31.97 -43.07 25.07
N LYS A 2 -31.17 -42.66 24.08
CA LYS A 2 -30.11 -41.63 24.24
C LYS A 2 -30.67 -40.34 23.69
N MET A 3 -30.97 -39.36 24.56
CA MET A 3 -31.38 -38.02 24.15
C MET A 3 -30.28 -37.30 23.37
N PRO A 4 -30.59 -36.61 22.27
CA PRO A 4 -29.61 -35.79 21.57
C PRO A 4 -29.36 -34.52 22.37
N GLN A 5 -28.09 -34.28 22.74
CA GLN A 5 -27.67 -33.00 23.28
C GLN A 5 -27.63 -32.00 22.10
N THR A 6 -28.60 -31.10 22.07
CA THR A 6 -28.59 -29.93 21.19
C THR A 6 -27.48 -29.00 21.68
N GLY A 7 -26.34 -29.04 21.03
CA GLY A 7 -25.27 -28.08 21.23
C GLY A 7 -25.78 -26.71 20.76
N MET A 8 -26.20 -25.85 21.70
CA MET A 8 -26.37 -24.44 21.46
C MET A 8 -24.98 -23.86 21.20
N THR A 9 -24.66 -23.65 19.93
CA THR A 9 -23.57 -22.75 19.54
C THR A 9 -23.90 -21.38 20.11
N GLN A 10 -23.17 -20.98 21.15
CA GLN A 10 -23.24 -19.64 21.69
C GLN A 10 -22.75 -18.71 20.57
N GLU A 11 -23.66 -18.09 19.82
CA GLU A 11 -23.29 -17.00 18.90
C GLU A 11 -22.56 -15.95 19.73
N ALA A 12 -21.34 -15.65 19.33
CA ALA A 12 -20.55 -14.62 20.00
C ALA A 12 -21.31 -13.31 19.97
N VAL A 13 -21.67 -12.80 21.16
CA VAL A 13 -22.39 -11.54 21.28
C VAL A 13 -21.52 -10.42 20.72
N THR A 14 -21.89 -9.90 19.55
CA THR A 14 -21.19 -8.77 18.93
C THR A 14 -21.63 -7.45 19.58
N PRO A 15 -20.81 -6.38 19.53
CA PRO A 15 -21.22 -5.06 20.00
C PRO A 15 -22.49 -4.55 19.34
N ALA A 16 -22.72 -4.84 18.04
CA ALA A 16 -23.98 -4.54 17.35
C ALA A 16 -25.18 -5.27 17.95
N GLY A 17 -25.03 -6.53 18.34
CA GLY A 17 -26.05 -7.28 19.04
C GLY A 17 -26.38 -6.68 20.40
N LEU A 18 -25.38 -6.24 21.17
CA LEU A 18 -25.57 -5.54 22.46
C LEU A 18 -26.28 -4.21 22.25
N LEU A 19 -25.94 -3.44 21.23
CA LEU A 19 -26.61 -2.17 20.89
C LEU A 19 -28.12 -2.41 20.59
N ALA A 20 -28.45 -3.40 19.77
CA ALA A 20 -29.81 -3.74 19.44
C ALA A 20 -30.60 -4.12 20.69
N MET A 21 -30.03 -4.91 21.59
CA MET A 21 -30.66 -5.29 22.88
C MET A 21 -30.84 -4.07 23.77
N ALA A 22 -29.87 -3.16 23.84
CA ALA A 22 -29.96 -1.95 24.65
C ALA A 22 -31.10 -1.02 24.17
N VAL A 23 -31.24 -0.85 22.85
CA VAL A 23 -32.36 -0.09 22.26
C VAL A 23 -33.71 -0.70 22.63
N GLN A 24 -33.85 -2.02 22.51
CA GLN A 24 -35.08 -2.73 22.85
C GLN A 24 -35.43 -2.65 24.35
N SER A 25 -34.43 -2.59 25.23
CA SER A 25 -34.61 -2.46 26.67
C SER A 25 -34.81 -1.02 27.15
N GLY A 26 -34.81 -0.04 26.24
CA GLY A 26 -35.02 1.38 26.60
C GLY A 26 -33.81 2.00 27.32
N ALA A 27 -32.61 1.61 26.96
CA ALA A 27 -31.38 2.18 27.52
C ALA A 27 -31.30 3.70 27.29
N ASP A 28 -30.72 4.41 28.26
CA ASP A 28 -30.50 5.85 28.17
C ASP A 28 -29.45 6.18 27.06
N MET A 29 -29.45 7.46 26.61
CA MET A 29 -28.59 7.90 25.51
C MET A 29 -27.09 7.74 25.82
N GLU A 30 -26.70 7.93 27.08
CA GLU A 30 -25.27 7.77 27.45
C GLU A 30 -24.79 6.32 27.27
N LYS A 31 -25.62 5.34 27.59
CA LYS A 31 -25.31 3.92 27.37
C LYS A 31 -25.28 3.58 25.89
N LEU A 32 -26.18 4.14 25.09
CA LEU A 32 -26.22 3.93 23.65
C LEU A 32 -24.98 4.50 22.98
N GLU A 33 -24.57 5.72 23.35
CA GLU A 33 -23.31 6.33 22.84
C GLU A 33 -22.09 5.45 23.16
N LYS A 34 -21.96 4.96 24.39
CA LYS A 34 -20.86 4.05 24.78
C LYS A 34 -20.85 2.74 23.98
N LEU A 35 -22.04 2.20 23.67
CA LEU A 35 -22.14 0.99 22.85
C LEU A 35 -21.80 1.27 21.38
N MET A 36 -22.17 2.44 20.85
CA MET A 36 -21.77 2.87 19.51
C MET A 36 -20.25 3.04 19.42
N ASP A 37 -19.61 3.69 20.39
CA ASP A 37 -18.15 3.80 20.46
C ASP A 37 -17.45 2.43 20.55
N MET A 38 -18.06 1.48 21.24
CA MET A 38 -17.57 0.10 21.29
C MET A 38 -17.70 -0.58 19.92
N GLN A 39 -18.82 -0.39 19.23
CA GLN A 39 -19.04 -0.93 17.89
C GLN A 39 -17.99 -0.39 16.92
N ASP A 40 -17.79 0.92 16.87
CA ASP A 40 -16.82 1.57 15.98
C ASP A 40 -15.40 1.05 16.22
N ARG A 41 -15.00 0.92 17.49
CA ARG A 41 -13.67 0.36 17.84
C ARG A 41 -13.53 -1.11 17.46
N TRP A 42 -14.59 -1.88 17.61
CA TRP A 42 -14.60 -3.28 17.20
C TRP A 42 -14.48 -3.41 15.68
N GLU A 43 -15.27 -2.65 14.91
CA GLU A 43 -15.21 -2.63 13.45
C GLU A 43 -13.83 -2.20 12.93
N ALA A 44 -13.26 -1.13 13.49
CA ALA A 44 -11.92 -0.68 13.15
C ALA A 44 -10.84 -1.74 13.43
N ASN A 45 -10.99 -2.48 14.53
CA ASN A 45 -10.07 -3.58 14.87
C ASN A 45 -10.21 -4.76 13.91
N GLU A 46 -11.44 -5.14 13.53
CA GLU A 46 -11.68 -6.20 12.54
C GLU A 46 -11.16 -5.79 11.16
N ALA A 47 -11.38 -4.55 10.74
CA ALA A 47 -10.82 -4.02 9.50
C ALA A 47 -9.28 -4.07 9.49
N ARG A 48 -8.63 -3.72 10.62
CA ARG A 48 -7.17 -3.83 10.77
C ARG A 48 -6.68 -5.28 10.70
N LYS A 49 -7.35 -6.21 11.36
CA LYS A 49 -7.01 -7.65 11.31
C LYS A 49 -7.14 -8.18 9.88
N ALA A 50 -8.20 -7.82 9.17
CA ALA A 50 -8.42 -8.20 7.79
C ALA A 50 -7.31 -7.66 6.87
N PHE A 51 -6.92 -6.39 7.04
CA PHE A 51 -5.80 -5.79 6.32
C PHE A 51 -4.50 -6.57 6.54
N VAL A 52 -4.14 -6.87 7.79
CA VAL A 52 -2.93 -7.63 8.12
C VAL A 52 -2.94 -9.02 7.48
N SER A 53 -4.09 -9.72 7.53
CA SER A 53 -4.26 -11.03 6.90
C SER A 53 -4.11 -10.95 5.38
N ALA A 54 -4.76 -9.97 4.73
CA ALA A 54 -4.69 -9.73 3.30
C ALA A 54 -3.27 -9.40 2.83
N MET A 55 -2.54 -8.55 3.57
CA MET A 55 -1.14 -8.24 3.30
C MET A 55 -0.21 -9.45 3.47
N ALA A 56 -0.48 -10.31 4.45
CA ALA A 56 0.27 -11.55 4.61
C ALA A 56 0.03 -12.51 3.43
N ALA A 57 -1.22 -12.64 2.97
CA ALA A 57 -1.57 -13.44 1.80
C ALA A 57 -0.94 -12.90 0.51
N PHE A 58 -0.98 -11.59 0.28
CA PHE A 58 -0.28 -10.94 -0.84
C PHE A 58 1.23 -11.24 -0.82
N LYS A 59 1.87 -11.16 0.35
CA LYS A 59 3.32 -11.42 0.49
C LYS A 59 3.69 -12.90 0.35
N ALA A 60 2.75 -13.82 0.53
CA ALA A 60 2.96 -15.24 0.32
C ALA A 60 3.02 -15.62 -1.17
N ASP A 61 2.34 -14.88 -2.04
CA ASP A 61 2.33 -15.06 -3.49
C ASP A 61 2.53 -13.71 -4.21
N PRO A 62 3.74 -13.12 -4.12
CA PRO A 62 4.01 -11.80 -4.66
C PRO A 62 4.10 -11.83 -6.19
N PRO A 63 3.66 -10.77 -6.90
CA PRO A 63 3.79 -10.70 -8.34
C PRO A 63 5.27 -10.61 -8.74
N GLU A 64 5.60 -11.19 -9.90
CA GLU A 64 6.91 -10.99 -10.48
C GLU A 64 7.01 -9.62 -11.15
N LEU A 65 8.05 -8.87 -10.78
CA LEU A 65 8.33 -7.54 -11.35
C LEU A 65 9.52 -7.65 -12.30
N PHE A 66 9.29 -7.34 -13.57
CA PHE A 66 10.31 -7.42 -14.62
C PHE A 66 10.78 -6.04 -15.04
N LYS A 67 12.06 -5.96 -15.45
CA LYS A 67 12.62 -4.77 -16.10
C LYS A 67 12.15 -4.75 -17.56
N ASP A 68 11.25 -3.82 -17.89
CA ASP A 68 10.63 -3.68 -19.22
C ASP A 68 11.17 -2.51 -20.02
N LYS A 69 11.91 -1.59 -19.40
CA LYS A 69 12.53 -0.46 -20.09
C LYS A 69 14.05 -0.54 -20.10
N HIS A 70 14.60 -0.41 -21.29
CA HIS A 70 16.03 -0.27 -21.54
C HIS A 70 16.36 1.22 -21.74
N VAL A 71 17.33 1.73 -21.00
CA VAL A 71 17.84 3.09 -21.12
C VAL A 71 19.30 3.00 -21.58
N HIS A 72 19.56 3.49 -22.77
CA HIS A 72 20.89 3.59 -23.34
C HIS A 72 21.12 5.02 -23.81
N TYR A 73 22.15 5.66 -23.33
CA TYR A 73 22.61 6.95 -23.85
C TYR A 73 24.10 7.14 -23.62
N GLU A 74 24.72 7.81 -24.59
CA GLU A 74 26.11 8.20 -24.50
C GLU A 74 26.22 9.63 -23.98
N THR A 75 27.18 9.87 -23.08
CA THR A 75 27.54 11.20 -22.60
C THR A 75 29.04 11.43 -22.78
N SER A 76 29.46 12.68 -22.71
CA SER A 76 30.91 13.02 -22.72
C SER A 76 31.69 12.41 -21.54
N LYS A 77 30.99 11.81 -20.54
CA LYS A 77 31.56 11.17 -19.36
C LYS A 77 31.45 9.63 -19.38
N GLY A 78 30.91 9.05 -20.45
CA GLY A 78 30.76 7.61 -20.64
C GLY A 78 29.36 7.21 -21.12
N GLU A 79 29.26 5.93 -21.44
CA GLU A 79 28.04 5.26 -21.86
C GLU A 79 27.20 4.87 -20.61
N THR A 80 25.89 5.08 -20.68
CA THR A 80 24.96 4.60 -19.65
C THR A 80 24.00 3.62 -20.29
N ASP A 81 24.06 2.40 -19.83
CA ASP A 81 23.19 1.30 -20.26
C ASP A 81 22.62 0.59 -19.04
N TYR A 82 21.30 0.72 -18.82
CA TYR A 82 20.63 0.00 -17.75
C TYR A 82 19.18 -0.31 -18.09
N ARG A 83 18.65 -1.35 -17.47
CA ARG A 83 17.22 -1.69 -17.54
C ARG A 83 16.54 -1.41 -16.23
N HIS A 84 15.33 -0.84 -16.29
CA HIS A 84 14.49 -0.65 -15.12
C HIS A 84 13.04 -1.09 -15.39
N ALA A 85 12.31 -1.39 -14.32
CA ALA A 85 10.88 -1.61 -14.41
C ALA A 85 10.15 -0.27 -14.49
N SER A 86 9.30 -0.09 -15.47
CA SER A 86 8.47 1.11 -15.60
C SER A 86 7.46 1.21 -14.45
N LEU A 87 7.04 2.44 -14.12
CA LEU A 87 6.00 2.65 -13.13
C LEU A 87 4.71 1.92 -13.52
N GLY A 88 4.36 1.92 -14.82
CA GLY A 88 3.17 1.24 -15.32
C GLY A 88 3.21 -0.28 -15.10
N ASN A 89 4.36 -0.92 -15.36
CA ASN A 89 4.54 -2.35 -15.12
C ASN A 89 4.43 -2.68 -13.62
N ILE A 90 5.18 -1.96 -12.78
CA ILE A 90 5.15 -2.15 -11.32
C ILE A 90 3.74 -1.94 -10.77
N SER A 91 3.11 -0.83 -11.11
CA SER A 91 1.77 -0.48 -10.63
C SER A 91 0.72 -1.48 -11.10
N GLY A 92 0.76 -1.90 -12.37
CA GLY A 92 -0.18 -2.87 -12.93
C GLY A 92 -0.09 -4.23 -12.24
N ALA A 93 1.12 -4.80 -12.14
CA ALA A 93 1.33 -6.10 -11.51
C ALA A 93 0.95 -6.10 -10.02
N ILE A 94 1.34 -5.05 -9.29
CA ILE A 94 1.01 -4.93 -7.86
C ILE A 94 -0.49 -4.70 -7.66
N SER A 95 -1.15 -3.86 -8.48
CA SER A 95 -2.61 -3.64 -8.39
C SER A 95 -3.40 -4.92 -8.59
N GLU A 96 -3.04 -5.70 -9.60
CA GLU A 96 -3.70 -6.99 -9.86
C GLU A 96 -3.54 -7.95 -8.69
N ALA A 97 -2.31 -8.06 -8.16
CA ALA A 97 -2.03 -8.95 -7.04
C ALA A 97 -2.71 -8.49 -5.73
N LEU A 98 -2.70 -7.19 -5.42
CA LEU A 98 -3.41 -6.62 -4.27
C LEU A 98 -4.93 -6.87 -4.37
N GLY A 99 -5.50 -6.67 -5.57
CA GLY A 99 -6.94 -6.87 -5.81
C GLY A 99 -7.43 -8.27 -5.50
N LYS A 100 -6.61 -9.30 -5.70
CA LYS A 100 -6.93 -10.70 -5.33
C LYS A 100 -7.20 -10.89 -3.84
N HIS A 101 -6.74 -9.95 -3.01
CA HIS A 101 -6.84 -10.00 -1.55
C HIS A 101 -7.69 -8.86 -0.97
N GLY A 102 -8.53 -8.21 -1.79
CA GLY A 102 -9.37 -7.11 -1.34
C GLY A 102 -8.60 -5.84 -0.96
N LEU A 103 -7.37 -5.69 -1.46
CA LEU A 103 -6.52 -4.53 -1.25
C LEU A 103 -6.46 -3.67 -2.51
N SER A 104 -6.35 -2.38 -2.30
CA SER A 104 -6.12 -1.39 -3.38
C SER A 104 -5.04 -0.40 -2.96
N HIS A 105 -4.45 0.29 -3.94
CA HIS A 105 -3.54 1.39 -3.62
C HIS A 105 -3.91 2.65 -4.37
N ARG A 106 -3.51 3.80 -3.81
CA ARG A 106 -3.58 5.12 -4.45
C ARG A 106 -2.41 5.98 -3.99
N TRP A 107 -2.12 7.04 -4.74
CA TRP A 107 -1.15 8.05 -4.31
C TRP A 107 -1.81 9.38 -4.00
N ILE A 108 -1.28 10.04 -2.97
CA ILE A 108 -1.52 11.44 -2.65
C ILE A 108 -0.23 12.17 -2.96
N THR A 109 -0.30 13.21 -3.79
CA THR A 109 0.85 14.04 -4.16
C THR A 109 0.64 15.45 -3.63
N GLU A 110 1.64 15.94 -2.89
CA GLU A 110 1.62 17.25 -2.24
C GLU A 110 2.90 18.01 -2.61
N GLN A 111 2.76 19.30 -2.90
CA GLN A 111 3.89 20.20 -2.95
C GLN A 111 4.04 20.85 -1.58
N ILE A 112 5.21 20.72 -0.99
CA ILE A 112 5.51 21.23 0.33
C ILE A 112 6.46 22.43 0.25
N ASP A 113 6.60 23.17 1.36
CA ASP A 113 7.42 24.36 1.43
C ASP A 113 8.85 24.11 0.93
N GLY A 114 9.41 25.11 0.22
CA GLY A 114 10.72 25.00 -0.40
C GLY A 114 10.73 24.27 -1.76
N GLY A 115 9.55 23.97 -2.35
CA GLY A 115 9.44 23.36 -3.70
C GLY A 115 9.68 21.86 -3.71
N SER A 116 9.75 21.21 -2.56
CA SER A 116 9.84 19.76 -2.44
C SER A 116 8.50 19.10 -2.75
N ILE A 117 8.55 17.87 -3.26
CA ILE A 117 7.39 17.05 -3.60
C ILE A 117 7.34 15.90 -2.63
N LYS A 118 6.18 15.70 -2.03
CA LYS A 118 5.87 14.53 -1.19
C LYS A 118 4.85 13.66 -1.91
N VAL A 119 5.12 12.38 -1.99
CA VAL A 119 4.19 11.38 -2.49
C VAL A 119 3.96 10.35 -1.39
N THR A 120 2.69 10.10 -1.10
CA THR A 120 2.27 9.11 -0.12
C THR A 120 1.52 8.00 -0.85
N CYS A 121 2.04 6.78 -0.81
CA CYS A 121 1.29 5.59 -1.20
C CYS A 121 0.39 5.17 -0.05
N VAL A 122 -0.90 5.00 -0.32
CA VAL A 122 -1.89 4.53 0.65
C VAL A 122 -2.42 3.20 0.16
N ILE A 123 -2.24 2.13 0.94
CA ILE A 123 -2.87 0.83 0.71
C ILE A 123 -4.10 0.73 1.58
N THR A 124 -5.24 0.38 0.99
CA THR A 124 -6.53 0.28 1.68
C THR A 124 -7.14 -1.10 1.46
N HIS A 125 -7.66 -1.69 2.52
CA HIS A 125 -8.48 -2.91 2.47
C HIS A 125 -9.95 -2.56 2.28
N GLU A 126 -10.73 -3.45 1.67
CA GLU A 126 -12.16 -3.26 1.41
C GLU A 126 -12.99 -2.97 2.67
N LEU A 127 -12.54 -3.41 3.86
CA LEU A 127 -13.16 -3.09 5.15
C LEU A 127 -12.74 -1.72 5.71
N GLY A 128 -12.02 -0.89 4.95
CA GLY A 128 -11.73 0.51 5.26
C GLY A 128 -10.42 0.79 6.01
N HIS A 129 -9.72 -0.23 6.54
CA HIS A 129 -8.40 0.03 7.13
C HIS A 129 -7.38 0.38 6.06
N SER A 130 -6.52 1.37 6.34
CA SER A 130 -5.47 1.79 5.42
C SER A 130 -4.16 2.12 6.13
N GLU A 131 -3.05 1.87 5.42
CA GLU A 131 -1.70 2.25 5.85
C GLU A 131 -1.03 3.12 4.79
N SER A 132 -0.16 4.02 5.23
CA SER A 132 0.45 5.06 4.40
C SER A 132 1.97 5.02 4.46
N THR A 133 2.60 5.14 3.30
CA THR A 133 4.06 5.20 3.15
C THR A 133 4.44 6.46 2.38
N PRO A 134 4.93 7.52 3.05
CA PRO A 134 5.36 8.75 2.41
C PRO A 134 6.85 8.73 2.04
N LEU A 135 7.19 9.38 0.93
CA LEU A 135 8.55 9.82 0.59
C LEU A 135 8.48 11.24 0.05
N GLN A 136 9.58 11.99 0.22
CA GLN A 136 9.71 13.34 -0.32
C GLN A 136 11.07 13.57 -0.94
N SER A 137 11.13 14.44 -1.94
CA SER A 137 12.35 14.87 -2.60
C SER A 137 12.18 16.26 -3.23
N GLY A 138 13.28 16.96 -3.46
CA GLY A 138 13.32 18.12 -4.35
C GLY A 138 13.01 17.74 -5.79
N ALA A 139 12.75 18.72 -6.64
CA ALA A 139 12.57 18.51 -8.08
C ALA A 139 13.85 17.97 -8.71
N ASP A 140 13.72 16.94 -9.56
CA ASP A 140 14.84 16.34 -10.29
C ASP A 140 15.33 17.25 -11.42
N GLN A 141 16.41 17.97 -11.17
CA GLN A 141 17.01 18.93 -12.13
C GLN A 141 18.06 18.29 -13.04
N SER A 142 18.20 16.97 -13.07
CA SER A 142 19.14 16.28 -13.92
C SER A 142 18.75 16.37 -15.41
N GLY A 143 19.73 16.33 -16.32
CA GLY A 143 19.51 16.21 -17.75
C GLY A 143 18.88 17.41 -18.45
N GLY A 144 18.98 18.63 -17.90
CA GLY A 144 18.48 19.85 -18.56
C GLY A 144 16.94 19.92 -18.67
N LYS A 145 16.22 19.26 -17.77
CA LYS A 145 14.76 19.27 -17.72
C LYS A 145 14.23 20.68 -17.43
N ASN A 146 13.10 21.05 -18.06
CA ASN A 146 12.34 22.20 -17.59
C ASN A 146 11.63 21.89 -16.25
N ASN A 147 11.11 22.91 -15.59
CA ASN A 147 10.55 22.79 -14.23
C ASN A 147 9.40 21.76 -14.15
N ILE A 148 8.53 21.70 -15.16
CA ILE A 148 7.38 20.76 -15.22
C ILE A 148 7.89 19.31 -15.39
N GLN A 149 8.90 19.12 -16.26
CA GLN A 149 9.52 17.81 -16.48
C GLN A 149 10.26 17.32 -15.22
N ALA A 150 10.94 18.23 -14.52
CA ALA A 150 11.60 17.94 -13.25
C ALA A 150 10.62 17.46 -12.18
N ILE A 151 9.50 18.16 -12.02
CA ILE A 151 8.41 17.79 -11.10
C ILE A 151 7.80 16.44 -11.49
N GLY A 152 7.44 16.23 -12.76
CA GLY A 152 6.85 14.99 -13.26
C GLY A 152 7.77 13.77 -13.08
N SER A 153 9.08 13.96 -13.32
CA SER A 153 10.11 12.95 -13.07
C SER A 153 10.15 12.55 -11.59
N THR A 154 10.21 13.54 -10.70
CA THR A 154 10.23 13.30 -9.25
C THR A 154 8.97 12.58 -8.78
N ILE A 155 7.79 12.99 -9.23
CA ILE A 155 6.52 12.31 -8.87
C ILE A 155 6.57 10.84 -9.29
N SER A 156 6.93 10.55 -10.53
CA SER A 156 6.98 9.17 -11.04
C SER A 156 7.99 8.31 -10.28
N TYR A 157 9.10 8.90 -9.87
CA TYR A 157 10.12 8.25 -9.06
C TYR A 157 9.59 7.93 -7.67
N LEU A 158 9.00 8.91 -6.99
CA LEU A 158 8.44 8.75 -5.66
C LEU A 158 7.24 7.78 -5.65
N GLN A 159 6.40 7.78 -6.68
CA GLN A 159 5.30 6.82 -6.82
C GLN A 159 5.83 5.38 -6.89
N ARG A 160 6.88 5.14 -7.66
CA ARG A 160 7.50 3.81 -7.76
C ARG A 160 8.02 3.34 -6.40
N TYR A 161 8.81 4.17 -5.73
CA TYR A 161 9.45 3.77 -4.48
C TYR A 161 8.51 3.69 -3.30
N THR A 162 7.50 4.55 -3.23
CA THR A 162 6.49 4.44 -2.18
C THR A 162 5.65 3.17 -2.32
N LEU A 163 5.31 2.77 -3.55
CA LEU A 163 4.55 1.54 -3.78
C LEU A 163 5.38 0.29 -3.46
N LEU A 164 6.63 0.23 -3.91
CA LEU A 164 7.54 -0.87 -3.58
C LEU A 164 7.76 -0.98 -2.07
N SER A 165 8.00 0.15 -1.41
CA SER A 165 8.18 0.21 0.05
C SER A 165 6.92 -0.22 0.81
N ALA A 166 5.74 0.30 0.43
CA ALA A 166 4.46 -0.02 1.06
C ALA A 166 4.10 -1.52 0.97
N THR A 167 4.47 -2.15 -0.14
CA THR A 167 4.20 -3.59 -0.38
C THR A 167 5.33 -4.50 0.11
N GLY A 168 6.51 -3.94 0.45
CA GLY A 168 7.71 -4.71 0.76
C GLY A 168 8.28 -5.45 -0.45
N MET A 169 7.98 -4.97 -1.66
CA MET A 169 8.46 -5.56 -2.92
C MET A 169 9.78 -4.94 -3.35
N ALA A 170 10.62 -5.75 -4.00
CA ALA A 170 11.81 -5.31 -4.69
C ALA A 170 11.80 -5.82 -6.13
N VAL A 171 12.32 -5.03 -7.07
CA VAL A 171 12.50 -5.50 -8.44
C VAL A 171 13.69 -6.43 -8.47
N LYS A 172 13.50 -7.67 -8.91
CA LYS A 172 14.61 -8.63 -9.09
C LYS A 172 15.70 -7.97 -9.95
N TYR A 173 16.94 -7.98 -9.49
CA TYR A 173 18.13 -7.38 -10.12
C TYR A 173 18.20 -5.82 -10.06
N MET A 174 17.62 -5.16 -9.06
CA MET A 174 17.90 -3.76 -8.76
C MET A 174 19.20 -3.54 -7.96
N ASP A 175 19.80 -4.61 -7.43
CA ASP A 175 21.01 -4.54 -6.59
C ASP A 175 22.31 -4.42 -7.42
N HIS A 176 22.33 -3.47 -8.35
CA HIS A 176 23.60 -2.90 -8.81
C HIS A 176 23.71 -1.51 -8.19
N ASP A 177 24.18 -1.45 -6.95
CA ASP A 177 24.57 -0.24 -6.23
C ASP A 177 25.67 0.51 -7.01
N GLY A 178 25.29 1.21 -8.09
CA GLY A 178 26.16 2.15 -8.79
C GLY A 178 27.56 1.66 -9.19
N ARG A 179 27.85 0.36 -9.09
CA ARG A 179 29.11 -0.22 -9.55
C ARG A 179 28.98 -0.52 -11.03
N THR A 180 29.63 0.29 -11.83
CA THR A 180 30.04 -0.08 -13.19
C THR A 180 30.64 -1.50 -13.15
N ALA A 181 30.15 -2.38 -14.03
CA ALA A 181 30.72 -3.70 -14.20
C ALA A 181 32.22 -3.53 -14.48
N ASP A 182 33.05 -3.83 -13.48
CA ASP A 182 34.45 -4.07 -13.75
C ASP A 182 34.54 -5.30 -14.65
N THR A 183 35.11 -5.05 -15.83
CA THR A 183 35.58 -6.01 -16.79
C THR A 183 36.21 -7.23 -16.13
N VAL A 184 35.63 -8.39 -16.37
CA VAL A 184 36.30 -9.67 -16.19
C VAL A 184 36.94 -10.03 -17.52
N GLU A 185 38.29 -10.11 -17.51
CA GLU A 185 39.10 -10.69 -18.54
C GLU A 185 38.71 -12.13 -18.84
#